data_6c8ac949bdca6d1f76689df0943e6b34
#
_entry.id   6c8ac949bdca6d1f76689df0943e6b34
#
_cell.length_a   1.000
_cell.length_b   1.000
_cell.length_c   1.000
_cell.angle_alpha   90.00
_cell.angle_beta   90.00
_cell.angle_gamma   90.00
#
_symmetry.space_group_name_H-M   'P 1'
#
loop_
_entity.id
_entity.type
_entity.pdbx_description
1 polymer ?
#
loop_
_entity_poly.entity_id
_entity_poly.type
_entity_poly.pdbx_seq_one_letter_code
_entity_poly.pdbx_strand_id
1 'polypeptide(L)'
;MEMLISIITVVLNREATVEDTLRSVLAQTYPHIECIVVDGGSVDNTVSAIEKYVSLFEGRLKYISEADSGVYEAMNKGLRMATGDVVGYLNSDDVFKDRHVIETIAQTFEQPEIDAVFGNVLYRRRNGERLLRRYSGSHFNPGMLPYGIMPPHPSFYARKSCYIKSGGFNTNFRIAGDYELFLRFFQKERICYRYLDLDVVVMRFGGISNRSFYSVLCGNSIELMKACRINGIYTNWLMLFSRFFMKVGGVIRWLIVPHYIWRK
;
A
#
# COMPACT_ATOMS: atom_id res chain seq x y z
N MET A 1 -1.83 26.07 -5.94
CA MET A 1 -2.69 25.44 -4.91
C MET A 1 -1.87 24.38 -4.23
N GLU A 2 -1.93 24.36 -2.91
CA GLU A 2 -1.24 23.32 -2.13
C GLU A 2 -1.95 21.97 -2.36
N MET A 3 -1.19 20.93 -2.66
CA MET A 3 -1.70 19.62 -3.05
C MET A 3 -2.31 18.90 -1.85
N LEU A 4 -3.55 18.47 -1.93
CA LEU A 4 -4.18 17.66 -0.89
C LEU A 4 -3.89 16.17 -1.11
N ILE A 5 -3.40 15.49 -0.08
CA ILE A 5 -3.11 14.04 -0.11
C ILE A 5 -4.13 13.31 0.74
N SER A 6 -4.86 12.39 0.12
CA SER A 6 -5.80 11.49 0.80
C SER A 6 -5.07 10.21 1.22
N ILE A 7 -5.06 9.93 2.51
CA ILE A 7 -4.56 8.68 3.08
C ILE A 7 -5.77 7.83 3.47
N ILE A 8 -5.93 6.70 2.79
CA ILE A 8 -7.05 5.78 3.00
C ILE A 8 -6.57 4.60 3.85
N THR A 9 -7.27 4.35 4.96
CA THR A 9 -7.06 3.20 5.82
C THR A 9 -8.30 2.34 5.82
N VAL A 10 -8.17 1.08 5.38
CA VAL A 10 -9.24 0.09 5.50
C VAL A 10 -9.00 -0.77 6.73
N VAL A 11 -10.06 -1.05 7.49
CA VAL A 11 -9.93 -1.71 8.79
C VAL A 11 -11.08 -2.68 9.04
N LEU A 12 -10.76 -3.82 9.66
CA LEU A 12 -11.74 -4.78 10.18
C LEU A 12 -11.14 -5.50 11.39
N ASN A 13 -11.74 -5.30 12.58
CA ASN A 13 -11.31 -5.90 13.83
C ASN A 13 -9.81 -5.68 14.11
N ARG A 14 -9.43 -4.42 14.35
CA ARG A 14 -8.05 -3.97 14.57
C ARG A 14 -7.91 -3.01 15.76
N GLU A 15 -8.68 -3.21 16.82
CA GLU A 15 -8.62 -2.39 18.04
C GLU A 15 -7.19 -2.22 18.60
N ALA A 16 -6.35 -3.26 18.45
CA ALA A 16 -4.98 -3.25 18.97
C ALA A 16 -3.97 -2.46 18.12
N THR A 17 -4.32 -2.03 16.90
CA THR A 17 -3.32 -1.47 15.96
C THR A 17 -3.76 -0.19 15.27
N VAL A 18 -5.06 0.03 15.09
CA VAL A 18 -5.58 1.18 14.34
C VAL A 18 -5.13 2.53 14.94
N GLU A 19 -5.02 2.63 16.27
CA GLU A 19 -4.55 3.85 16.92
C GLU A 19 -3.10 4.19 16.52
N ASP A 20 -2.20 3.19 16.41
CA ASP A 20 -0.81 3.42 15.99
C ASP A 20 -0.76 3.95 14.55
N THR A 21 -1.60 3.40 13.66
CA THR A 21 -1.73 3.86 12.29
C THR A 21 -2.20 5.31 12.24
N LEU A 22 -3.30 5.66 12.92
CA LEU A 22 -3.84 7.02 12.97
C LEU A 22 -2.85 8.02 13.57
N ARG A 23 -2.14 7.63 14.65
CA ARG A 23 -1.09 8.44 15.25
C ARG A 23 0.04 8.74 14.27
N SER A 24 0.42 7.77 13.44
CA SER A 24 1.49 7.95 12.45
C SER A 24 1.08 8.90 11.31
N VAL A 25 -0.21 8.95 10.96
CA VAL A 25 -0.77 9.91 10.00
C VAL A 25 -0.82 11.31 10.63
N LEU A 26 -1.33 11.41 11.85
CA LEU A 26 -1.45 12.68 12.58
C LEU A 26 -0.08 13.35 12.81
N ALA A 27 0.96 12.54 12.97
CA ALA A 27 2.32 13.03 13.22
C ALA A 27 3.05 13.56 11.97
N GLN A 28 2.46 13.44 10.77
CA GLN A 28 3.08 13.94 9.54
C GLN A 28 3.21 15.46 9.55
N THR A 29 4.35 15.97 9.07
CA THR A 29 4.65 17.41 9.01
C THR A 29 3.92 18.13 7.88
N TYR A 30 3.52 17.42 6.84
CA TYR A 30 2.78 17.98 5.72
C TYR A 30 1.35 18.34 6.15
N PRO A 31 0.92 19.61 6.02
CA PRO A 31 -0.36 20.05 6.61
C PRO A 31 -1.60 19.63 5.79
N HIS A 32 -1.45 19.44 4.47
CA HIS A 32 -2.56 19.19 3.56
C HIS A 32 -2.82 17.69 3.37
N ILE A 33 -3.20 17.03 4.47
CA ILE A 33 -3.57 15.62 4.52
C ILE A 33 -5.04 15.51 4.95
N GLU A 34 -5.82 14.69 4.22
CA GLU A 34 -7.05 14.12 4.75
C GLU A 34 -6.84 12.62 5.05
N CYS A 35 -7.36 12.18 6.18
CA CYS A 35 -7.36 10.79 6.60
C CYS A 35 -8.76 10.20 6.40
N ILE A 36 -8.88 9.10 5.69
CA ILE A 36 -10.16 8.44 5.43
C ILE A 36 -10.08 7.03 5.97
N VAL A 37 -10.95 6.71 6.92
CA VAL A 37 -11.02 5.36 7.50
C VAL A 37 -12.31 4.68 7.06
N VAL A 38 -12.16 3.50 6.47
CA VAL A 38 -13.29 2.65 6.08
C VAL A 38 -13.26 1.38 6.91
N ASP A 39 -14.17 1.30 7.86
CA ASP A 39 -14.37 0.13 8.72
C ASP A 39 -15.39 -0.82 8.08
N GLY A 40 -15.00 -2.06 7.90
CA GLY A 40 -15.79 -3.13 7.29
C GLY A 40 -16.86 -3.75 8.23
N GLY A 41 -17.32 -3.01 9.24
CA GLY A 41 -18.27 -3.49 10.24
C GLY A 41 -17.59 -4.24 11.38
N SER A 42 -16.58 -3.66 12.00
CA SER A 42 -15.89 -4.24 13.16
C SER A 42 -16.84 -4.49 14.33
N VAL A 43 -16.61 -5.59 15.03
CA VAL A 43 -17.38 -6.01 16.21
C VAL A 43 -16.58 -5.90 17.51
N ASP A 44 -15.30 -5.52 17.42
CA ASP A 44 -14.43 -5.18 18.54
C ASP A 44 -14.43 -3.66 18.81
N ASN A 45 -13.50 -3.16 19.62
CA ASN A 45 -13.42 -1.73 19.95
C ASN A 45 -12.75 -0.86 18.84
N THR A 46 -12.61 -1.36 17.61
CA THR A 46 -11.96 -0.64 16.51
C THR A 46 -12.62 0.73 16.25
N VAL A 47 -13.96 0.77 16.15
CA VAL A 47 -14.69 2.03 15.88
C VAL A 47 -14.49 3.03 17.02
N SER A 48 -14.61 2.59 18.27
CA SER A 48 -14.35 3.43 19.44
C SER A 48 -12.93 3.98 19.48
N ALA A 49 -11.95 3.19 19.00
CA ALA A 49 -10.56 3.63 18.87
C ALA A 49 -10.40 4.71 17.79
N ILE A 50 -11.12 4.61 16.65
CA ILE A 50 -11.12 5.62 15.58
C ILE A 50 -11.75 6.92 16.08
N GLU A 51 -12.88 6.85 16.78
CA GLU A 51 -13.62 8.02 17.27
C GLU A 51 -12.79 8.92 18.19
N LYS A 52 -11.89 8.35 19.00
CA LYS A 52 -10.96 9.13 19.83
C LYS A 52 -10.06 10.07 19.02
N TYR A 53 -9.79 9.73 17.75
CA TYR A 53 -8.91 10.53 16.90
C TYR A 53 -9.64 11.59 16.09
N VAL A 54 -10.97 11.55 15.97
CA VAL A 54 -11.74 12.49 15.13
C VAL A 54 -11.45 13.94 15.53
N SER A 55 -11.51 14.25 16.82
CA SER A 55 -11.23 15.61 17.33
C SER A 55 -9.76 16.02 17.13
N LEU A 56 -8.82 15.09 17.27
CA LEU A 56 -7.39 15.34 17.13
C LEU A 56 -6.99 15.71 15.69
N PHE A 57 -7.73 15.22 14.70
CA PHE A 57 -7.50 15.56 13.30
C PHE A 57 -8.13 16.88 12.85
N GLU A 58 -8.86 17.59 13.72
CA GLU A 58 -9.40 18.93 13.42
C GLU A 58 -10.20 18.99 12.10
N GLY A 59 -11.06 18.01 11.88
CA GLY A 59 -11.89 17.87 10.67
C GLY A 59 -11.20 17.21 9.46
N ARG A 60 -9.91 16.88 9.56
CA ARG A 60 -9.18 16.19 8.47
C ARG A 60 -9.36 14.66 8.46
N LEU A 61 -10.04 14.08 9.46
CA LEU A 61 -10.38 12.67 9.51
C LEU A 61 -11.87 12.48 9.21
N LYS A 62 -12.16 11.63 8.22
CA LYS A 62 -13.49 11.14 7.89
C LYS A 62 -13.50 9.63 8.07
N TYR A 63 -14.59 9.07 8.61
CA TYR A 63 -14.72 7.62 8.67
C TYR A 63 -16.15 7.18 8.38
N ILE A 64 -16.28 5.95 7.90
CA ILE A 64 -17.53 5.20 7.80
C ILE A 64 -17.32 3.80 8.40
N SER A 65 -18.38 3.26 9.02
CA SER A 65 -18.39 1.88 9.53
C SER A 65 -19.63 1.19 8.98
N GLU A 66 -19.40 0.28 8.03
CA GLU A 66 -20.45 -0.53 7.41
C GLU A 66 -19.85 -1.80 6.81
N ALA A 67 -20.63 -2.87 6.77
CA ALA A 67 -20.17 -4.12 6.20
C ALA A 67 -19.73 -3.95 4.73
N ASP A 68 -18.69 -4.68 4.35
CA ASP A 68 -18.19 -4.75 2.98
C ASP A 68 -18.04 -6.20 2.52
N SER A 69 -17.92 -6.40 1.20
CA SER A 69 -17.71 -7.71 0.58
C SER A 69 -16.23 -8.10 0.50
N GLY A 70 -15.33 -7.27 1.02
CA GLY A 70 -13.88 -7.49 1.06
C GLY A 70 -13.05 -6.23 0.95
N VAL A 71 -11.75 -6.38 1.15
CA VAL A 71 -10.79 -5.27 1.25
C VAL A 71 -10.83 -4.28 0.07
N TYR A 72 -11.02 -4.77 -1.14
CA TYR A 72 -11.04 -3.90 -2.35
C TYR A 72 -12.33 -3.11 -2.49
N GLU A 73 -13.46 -3.60 -1.95
CA GLU A 73 -14.67 -2.81 -1.83
C GLU A 73 -14.46 -1.66 -0.83
N ALA A 74 -13.90 -1.96 0.35
CA ALA A 74 -13.55 -0.94 1.32
C ALA A 74 -12.57 0.11 0.75
N MET A 75 -11.54 -0.33 0.01
CA MET A 75 -10.61 0.58 -0.68
C MET A 75 -11.34 1.48 -1.70
N ASN A 76 -12.29 0.95 -2.45
CA ASN A 76 -13.10 1.74 -3.39
C ASN A 76 -14.04 2.70 -2.67
N LYS A 77 -14.61 2.33 -1.51
CA LYS A 77 -15.40 3.26 -0.67
C LYS A 77 -14.53 4.44 -0.25
N GLY A 78 -13.34 4.17 0.28
CA GLY A 78 -12.38 5.21 0.65
C GLY A 78 -11.98 6.10 -0.54
N LEU A 79 -11.75 5.52 -1.72
CA LEU A 79 -11.44 6.27 -2.94
C LEU A 79 -12.56 7.22 -3.35
N ARG A 80 -13.83 6.81 -3.21
CA ARG A 80 -14.98 7.68 -3.48
C ARG A 80 -15.08 8.84 -2.48
N MET A 81 -14.73 8.61 -1.21
CA MET A 81 -14.72 9.64 -0.18
C MET A 81 -13.54 10.61 -0.31
N ALA A 82 -12.46 10.17 -0.92
CA ALA A 82 -11.24 10.97 -1.10
C ALA A 82 -11.51 12.23 -1.93
N THR A 83 -11.05 13.37 -1.43
CA THR A 83 -11.15 14.66 -2.13
C THR A 83 -9.80 15.19 -2.60
N GLY A 84 -8.71 14.57 -2.14
CA GLY A 84 -7.35 14.98 -2.47
C GLY A 84 -6.95 14.71 -3.92
N ASP A 85 -5.91 15.41 -4.35
CA ASP A 85 -5.31 15.31 -5.68
C ASP A 85 -4.53 13.98 -5.85
N VAL A 86 -3.95 13.52 -4.75
CA VAL A 86 -3.14 12.29 -4.67
C VAL A 86 -3.75 11.36 -3.62
N VAL A 87 -3.74 10.06 -3.91
CA VAL A 87 -4.28 9.01 -3.04
C VAL A 87 -3.19 7.99 -2.72
N GLY A 88 -3.07 7.65 -1.44
CA GLY A 88 -2.27 6.54 -0.94
C GLY A 88 -3.07 5.68 0.04
N TYR A 89 -2.64 4.43 0.21
CA TYR A 89 -3.28 3.48 1.12
C TYR A 89 -2.31 3.07 2.23
N LEU A 90 -2.75 3.22 3.48
CA LEU A 90 -2.01 2.78 4.66
C LEU A 90 -2.89 1.77 5.42
N ASN A 91 -2.44 0.52 5.53
CA ASN A 91 -3.23 -0.51 6.23
C ASN A 91 -3.31 -0.21 7.73
N SER A 92 -4.35 -0.70 8.37
CA SER A 92 -4.69 -0.43 9.78
C SER A 92 -3.77 -1.09 10.83
N ASP A 93 -2.71 -1.77 10.39
CA ASP A 93 -1.64 -2.34 11.22
C ASP A 93 -0.23 -1.85 10.81
N ASP A 94 -0.17 -0.93 9.84
CA ASP A 94 1.05 -0.32 9.34
C ASP A 94 1.18 1.13 9.83
N VAL A 95 2.42 1.65 9.85
CA VAL A 95 2.72 3.02 10.26
C VAL A 95 3.71 3.66 9.29
N PHE A 96 3.66 4.97 9.12
CA PHE A 96 4.71 5.69 8.41
C PHE A 96 6.06 5.53 9.10
N LYS A 97 7.12 5.49 8.31
CA LYS A 97 8.50 5.32 8.82
C LYS A 97 8.92 6.47 9.73
N ASP A 98 8.58 7.70 9.34
CA ASP A 98 8.81 8.92 10.09
C ASP A 98 7.81 10.01 9.71
N ARG A 99 7.95 11.19 10.31
CA ARG A 99 7.01 12.30 10.14
C ARG A 99 7.17 13.11 8.84
N HIS A 100 8.20 12.88 8.04
CA HIS A 100 8.48 13.64 6.82
C HIS A 100 8.14 12.87 5.53
N VAL A 101 7.58 11.67 5.67
CA VAL A 101 7.28 10.80 4.53
C VAL A 101 6.33 11.48 3.55
N ILE A 102 5.21 12.02 4.02
CA ILE A 102 4.21 12.63 3.14
C ILE A 102 4.70 13.94 2.53
N GLU A 103 5.49 14.71 3.25
CA GLU A 103 6.14 15.92 2.74
C GLU A 103 7.03 15.60 1.53
N THR A 104 7.89 14.57 1.63
CA THR A 104 8.75 14.13 0.53
C THR A 104 7.94 13.64 -0.68
N ILE A 105 6.83 12.93 -0.42
CA ILE A 105 5.92 12.48 -1.47
C ILE A 105 5.27 13.69 -2.15
N ALA A 106 4.73 14.64 -1.40
CA ALA A 106 4.09 15.84 -1.92
C ALA A 106 5.02 16.65 -2.83
N GLN A 107 6.25 16.90 -2.38
CA GLN A 107 7.27 17.61 -3.17
C GLN A 107 7.54 16.94 -4.52
N THR A 108 7.47 15.60 -4.58
CA THR A 108 7.69 14.89 -5.86
C THR A 108 6.56 15.15 -6.85
N PHE A 109 5.32 15.28 -6.37
CA PHE A 109 4.14 15.56 -7.20
C PHE A 109 4.03 17.03 -7.65
N GLU A 110 4.90 17.93 -7.18
CA GLU A 110 5.03 19.28 -7.75
C GLU A 110 5.42 19.22 -9.24
N GLN A 111 6.00 18.11 -9.68
CA GLN A 111 6.26 17.83 -11.08
C GLN A 111 4.97 17.29 -11.72
N PRO A 112 4.34 18.06 -12.63
CA PRO A 112 3.01 17.74 -13.16
C PRO A 112 2.97 16.47 -14.02
N GLU A 113 4.12 16.09 -14.60
CA GLU A 113 4.27 14.87 -15.40
C GLU A 113 4.27 13.58 -14.58
N ILE A 114 4.47 13.66 -13.25
CA ILE A 114 4.48 12.48 -12.39
C ILE A 114 3.05 12.10 -12.00
N ASP A 115 2.64 10.93 -12.42
CA ASP A 115 1.34 10.34 -12.11
C ASP A 115 1.35 9.52 -10.82
N ALA A 116 2.48 8.88 -10.51
CA ALA A 116 2.62 8.05 -9.33
C ALA A 116 4.04 8.06 -8.76
N VAL A 117 4.13 7.84 -7.46
CA VAL A 117 5.40 7.63 -6.75
C VAL A 117 5.31 6.40 -5.86
N PHE A 118 6.43 5.74 -5.63
CA PHE A 118 6.52 4.68 -4.63
C PHE A 118 7.94 4.61 -4.06
N GLY A 119 8.05 4.11 -2.85
CA GLY A 119 9.31 3.93 -2.16
C GLY A 119 9.50 2.49 -1.69
N ASN A 120 10.10 2.34 -0.52
CA ASN A 120 10.41 1.07 0.10
C ASN A 120 9.47 0.80 1.29
N VAL A 121 9.38 -0.46 1.67
CA VAL A 121 8.64 -0.91 2.84
C VAL A 121 9.58 -1.68 3.76
N LEU A 122 9.52 -1.37 5.04
CA LEU A 122 10.22 -2.08 6.11
C LEU A 122 9.29 -3.09 6.76
N TYR A 123 9.78 -4.29 7.03
CA TYR A 123 9.04 -5.29 7.80
C TYR A 123 9.59 -5.36 9.22
N ARG A 124 8.71 -5.28 10.22
CA ARG A 124 9.03 -5.36 11.65
C ARG A 124 8.38 -6.61 12.27
N ARG A 125 9.05 -7.21 13.25
CA ARG A 125 8.49 -8.33 14.01
C ARG A 125 7.29 -7.84 14.83
N ARG A 126 6.25 -8.65 14.95
CA ARG A 126 4.99 -8.29 15.64
C ARG A 126 5.21 -7.87 17.10
N ASN A 127 6.17 -8.47 17.79
CA ASN A 127 6.43 -8.29 19.23
C ASN A 127 7.77 -7.59 19.49
N GLY A 128 8.28 -6.74 18.59
CA GLY A 128 9.57 -6.10 18.81
C GLY A 128 9.93 -5.01 17.80
N GLU A 129 10.93 -4.20 18.17
CA GLU A 129 11.44 -3.10 17.34
C GLU A 129 12.35 -3.57 16.20
N ARG A 130 12.78 -4.84 16.22
CA ARG A 130 13.75 -5.35 15.24
C ARG A 130 13.16 -5.42 13.85
N LEU A 131 13.78 -4.68 12.92
CA LEU A 131 13.52 -4.79 11.49
C LEU A 131 13.95 -6.17 10.99
N LEU A 132 13.05 -6.84 10.27
CA LEU A 132 13.29 -8.17 9.71
C LEU A 132 13.78 -8.10 8.27
N ARG A 133 13.28 -7.13 7.50
CA ARG A 133 13.53 -7.04 6.07
C ARG A 133 13.16 -5.66 5.53
N ARG A 134 13.91 -5.18 4.54
CA ARG A 134 13.53 -4.07 3.65
C ARG A 134 13.08 -4.64 2.31
N TYR A 135 11.90 -4.26 1.83
CA TYR A 135 11.45 -4.52 0.47
C TYR A 135 11.61 -3.24 -0.34
N SER A 136 12.60 -3.24 -1.23
CA SER A 136 12.90 -2.08 -2.06
C SER A 136 12.13 -2.12 -3.37
N GLY A 137 11.59 -0.96 -3.77
CA GLY A 137 10.98 -0.73 -5.07
C GLY A 137 11.98 -0.42 -6.19
N SER A 138 13.29 -0.24 -5.87
CA SER A 138 14.31 0.30 -6.80
C SER A 138 14.48 -0.49 -8.11
N HIS A 139 14.20 -1.78 -8.10
CA HIS A 139 14.38 -2.64 -9.27
C HIS A 139 13.11 -2.81 -10.11
N PHE A 140 11.99 -2.22 -9.66
CA PHE A 140 10.74 -2.36 -10.37
C PHE A 140 10.78 -1.65 -11.73
N ASN A 141 10.31 -2.36 -12.75
CA ASN A 141 9.89 -1.80 -14.03
C ASN A 141 8.62 -2.54 -14.51
N PRO A 142 7.79 -1.92 -15.36
CA PRO A 142 6.53 -2.53 -15.79
C PRO A 142 6.66 -3.89 -16.49
N GLY A 143 7.83 -4.18 -17.10
CA GLY A 143 8.12 -5.49 -17.70
C GLY A 143 8.23 -6.63 -16.68
N MET A 144 8.30 -6.33 -15.38
CA MET A 144 8.33 -7.34 -14.31
C MET A 144 6.92 -7.79 -13.86
N LEU A 145 5.88 -7.06 -14.25
CA LEU A 145 4.51 -7.43 -13.88
C LEU A 145 4.13 -8.83 -14.35
N PRO A 146 4.42 -9.30 -15.59
CA PRO A 146 4.11 -10.66 -16.01
C PRO A 146 4.75 -11.76 -15.13
N TYR A 147 5.79 -11.41 -14.36
CA TYR A 147 6.47 -12.30 -13.41
C TYR A 147 5.87 -12.20 -11.99
N GLY A 148 4.77 -11.44 -11.80
CA GLY A 148 4.14 -11.25 -10.50
C GLY A 148 4.93 -10.34 -9.55
N ILE A 149 5.76 -9.44 -10.10
CA ILE A 149 6.51 -8.44 -9.34
C ILE A 149 5.87 -7.08 -9.57
N MET A 150 5.58 -6.38 -8.49
CA MET A 150 4.93 -5.07 -8.48
C MET A 150 5.63 -4.14 -7.49
N PRO A 151 5.40 -2.81 -7.58
CA PRO A 151 5.83 -1.88 -6.53
C PRO A 151 5.27 -2.29 -5.16
N PRO A 152 5.94 -1.94 -4.05
CA PRO A 152 5.37 -2.16 -2.72
C PRO A 152 4.09 -1.33 -2.56
N HIS A 153 2.91 -1.98 -2.62
CA HIS A 153 1.61 -1.29 -2.59
C HIS A 153 1.45 -0.30 -1.42
N PRO A 154 1.86 -0.60 -0.17
CA PRO A 154 1.69 0.35 0.94
C PRO A 154 2.55 1.63 0.81
N SER A 155 3.55 1.64 -0.06
CA SER A 155 4.37 2.83 -0.36
C SER A 155 3.95 3.56 -1.64
N PHE A 156 2.87 3.12 -2.29
CA PHE A 156 2.44 3.61 -3.59
C PHE A 156 1.41 4.72 -3.45
N TYR A 157 1.70 5.86 -4.05
CA TYR A 157 0.84 7.04 -4.13
C TYR A 157 0.64 7.39 -5.59
N ALA A 158 -0.59 7.70 -6.00
CA ALA A 158 -0.87 8.14 -7.36
C ALA A 158 -1.88 9.27 -7.38
N ARG A 159 -1.86 10.07 -8.46
CA ARG A 159 -2.93 11.05 -8.68
C ARG A 159 -4.28 10.35 -8.68
N LYS A 160 -5.27 10.96 -8.04
CA LYS A 160 -6.64 10.42 -7.96
C LYS A 160 -7.21 10.16 -9.36
N SER A 161 -6.85 10.99 -10.34
CA SER A 161 -7.26 10.84 -11.75
C SER A 161 -6.86 9.48 -12.34
N CYS A 162 -5.69 8.91 -11.94
CA CYS A 162 -5.26 7.58 -12.39
C CYS A 162 -6.22 6.49 -11.92
N TYR A 163 -6.62 6.55 -10.63
CA TYR A 163 -7.60 5.61 -10.07
C TYR A 163 -8.96 5.72 -10.77
N ILE A 164 -9.44 6.96 -11.00
CA ILE A 164 -10.72 7.21 -11.67
C ILE A 164 -10.69 6.67 -13.09
N LYS A 165 -9.64 7.01 -13.86
CA LYS A 165 -9.47 6.54 -15.24
C LYS A 165 -9.41 5.03 -15.35
N SER A 166 -8.79 4.36 -14.38
CA SER A 166 -8.71 2.91 -14.33
C SER A 166 -9.96 2.23 -13.72
N GLY A 167 -10.92 2.98 -13.17
CA GLY A 167 -12.15 2.44 -12.57
C GLY A 167 -11.97 1.84 -11.17
N GLY A 168 -10.89 2.20 -10.44
CA GLY A 168 -10.63 1.73 -9.08
C GLY A 168 -10.18 0.27 -9.00
N PHE A 169 -10.33 -0.35 -7.84
CA PHE A 169 -9.98 -1.75 -7.61
C PHE A 169 -11.06 -2.70 -8.10
N ASN A 170 -10.66 -3.81 -8.69
CA ASN A 170 -11.57 -4.88 -9.11
C ASN A 170 -11.92 -5.77 -7.90
N THR A 171 -13.16 -5.70 -7.47
CA THR A 171 -13.68 -6.43 -6.29
C THR A 171 -13.82 -7.94 -6.50
N ASN A 172 -13.64 -8.45 -7.72
CA ASN A 172 -13.63 -9.89 -8.02
C ASN A 172 -12.32 -10.59 -7.61
N PHE A 173 -11.38 -9.86 -6.98
CA PHE A 173 -10.15 -10.37 -6.40
C PHE A 173 -10.23 -10.31 -4.88
N ARG A 174 -9.61 -11.30 -4.21
CA ARG A 174 -9.52 -11.33 -2.75
C ARG A 174 -8.16 -10.86 -2.23
N ILE A 175 -7.10 -11.11 -3.01
CA ILE A 175 -5.70 -10.89 -2.57
C ILE A 175 -4.92 -10.07 -3.59
N ALA A 176 -5.12 -10.27 -4.90
CA ALA A 176 -4.31 -9.69 -5.95
C ALA A 176 -4.98 -8.51 -6.71
N GLY A 177 -5.93 -7.81 -6.08
CA GLY A 177 -6.59 -6.67 -6.72
C GLY A 177 -5.70 -5.44 -6.85
N ASP A 178 -4.71 -5.27 -5.96
CA ASP A 178 -3.65 -4.26 -6.08
C ASP A 178 -2.75 -4.56 -7.29
N TYR A 179 -2.33 -5.81 -7.45
CA TYR A 179 -1.55 -6.22 -8.62
C TYR A 179 -2.35 -6.06 -9.92
N GLU A 180 -3.64 -6.41 -9.93
CA GLU A 180 -4.53 -6.21 -11.08
C GLU A 180 -4.65 -4.74 -11.45
N LEU A 181 -4.77 -3.84 -10.47
CA LEU A 181 -4.78 -2.39 -10.69
C LEU A 181 -3.45 -1.91 -11.27
N PHE A 182 -2.31 -2.40 -10.80
CA PHE A 182 -0.99 -2.06 -11.34
C PHE A 182 -0.81 -2.53 -12.78
N LEU A 183 -1.40 -3.67 -13.19
CA LEU A 183 -1.42 -4.06 -14.60
C LEU A 183 -2.13 -3.00 -15.46
N ARG A 184 -3.28 -2.48 -14.99
CA ARG A 184 -3.98 -1.39 -15.69
C ARG A 184 -3.16 -0.11 -15.69
N PHE A 185 -2.62 0.31 -14.57
CA PHE A 185 -1.80 1.52 -14.46
C PHE A 185 -0.61 1.52 -15.41
N PHE A 186 0.19 0.46 -15.37
CA PHE A 186 1.48 0.45 -16.07
C PHE A 186 1.41 -0.10 -17.49
N GLN A 187 0.50 -1.03 -17.79
CA GLN A 187 0.43 -1.67 -19.11
C GLN A 187 -0.62 -1.03 -20.02
N LYS A 188 -1.77 -0.60 -19.49
CA LYS A 188 -2.83 0.03 -20.26
C LYS A 188 -2.69 1.56 -20.28
N GLU A 189 -2.69 2.18 -19.09
CA GLU A 189 -2.67 3.63 -18.96
C GLU A 189 -1.27 4.23 -19.12
N ARG A 190 -0.22 3.41 -18.95
CA ARG A 190 1.20 3.80 -19.07
C ARG A 190 1.52 5.03 -18.25
N ILE A 191 1.05 5.05 -16.99
CA ILE A 191 1.27 6.16 -16.07
C ILE A 191 2.77 6.45 -15.91
N CYS A 192 3.12 7.74 -15.79
CA CYS A 192 4.46 8.17 -15.47
C CYS A 192 4.72 8.02 -13.98
N TYR A 193 5.77 7.32 -13.60
CA TYR A 193 6.05 7.05 -12.19
C TYR A 193 7.48 7.38 -11.80
N ARG A 194 7.68 7.61 -10.50
CA ARG A 194 9.01 7.81 -9.92
C ARG A 194 9.22 6.90 -8.71
N TYR A 195 10.35 6.23 -8.69
CA TYR A 195 10.84 5.56 -7.48
C TYR A 195 11.57 6.59 -6.60
N LEU A 196 11.27 6.55 -5.31
CA LEU A 196 11.97 7.31 -4.27
C LEU A 196 12.76 6.33 -3.40
N ASP A 197 14.05 6.59 -3.18
CA ASP A 197 14.81 5.82 -2.19
C ASP A 197 14.46 6.29 -0.77
N LEU A 198 13.17 6.16 -0.47
CA LEU A 198 12.53 6.53 0.79
C LEU A 198 11.88 5.28 1.40
N ASP A 199 12.17 5.03 2.67
CA ASP A 199 11.43 4.05 3.45
C ASP A 199 10.10 4.69 3.89
N VAL A 200 9.00 4.31 3.25
CA VAL A 200 7.70 4.97 3.42
C VAL A 200 6.94 4.39 4.62
N VAL A 201 6.86 3.06 4.69
CA VAL A 201 5.99 2.36 5.63
C VAL A 201 6.77 1.28 6.39
N VAL A 202 6.45 1.14 7.66
CA VAL A 202 6.84 0.01 8.51
C VAL A 202 5.64 -0.91 8.67
N MET A 203 5.69 -2.08 8.03
CA MET A 203 4.68 -3.12 8.11
C MET A 203 4.94 -4.07 9.27
N ARG A 204 3.87 -4.48 9.97
CA ARG A 204 3.94 -5.57 10.95
C ARG A 204 3.89 -6.92 10.25
N PHE A 205 4.84 -7.80 10.58
CA PHE A 205 4.86 -9.16 10.02
C PHE A 205 3.68 -9.97 10.57
N GLY A 206 2.85 -10.55 9.68
CA GLY A 206 1.72 -11.41 10.08
C GLY A 206 0.34 -11.01 9.53
N GLY A 207 0.27 -10.15 8.53
CA GLY A 207 -0.98 -9.77 7.84
C GLY A 207 -1.64 -10.92 7.06
N ILE A 208 -2.81 -10.66 6.47
CA ILE A 208 -3.67 -11.65 5.76
C ILE A 208 -2.90 -12.42 4.69
N SER A 209 -1.98 -11.76 3.98
CA SER A 209 -1.17 -12.35 2.90
C SER A 209 -0.12 -13.37 3.36
N ASN A 210 0.15 -13.50 4.68
CA ASN A 210 1.21 -14.34 5.24
C ASN A 210 0.69 -15.53 6.07
N ARG A 211 -0.61 -15.87 6.00
CA ARG A 211 -1.22 -16.89 6.87
C ARG A 211 -0.80 -18.34 6.60
N SER A 212 -0.30 -18.67 5.38
CA SER A 212 0.22 -20.02 5.08
C SER A 212 1.14 -19.96 3.86
N PHE A 213 2.26 -20.70 3.91
CA PHE A 213 3.19 -20.85 2.79
C PHE A 213 2.46 -21.39 1.53
N TYR A 214 1.50 -22.29 1.71
CA TYR A 214 0.71 -22.87 0.63
C TYR A 214 -0.26 -21.86 0.00
N SER A 215 -0.91 -21.02 0.79
CA SER A 215 -1.81 -19.96 0.30
C SER A 215 -1.04 -18.86 -0.44
N VAL A 216 0.20 -18.58 -0.02
CA VAL A 216 1.09 -17.62 -0.68
C VAL A 216 1.62 -18.17 -2.02
N LEU A 217 1.94 -19.47 -2.08
CA LEU A 217 2.47 -20.09 -3.30
C LEU A 217 1.38 -20.33 -4.36
N CYS A 218 0.28 -20.94 -3.98
CA CYS A 218 -0.75 -21.37 -4.93
C CYS A 218 -1.88 -20.35 -5.09
N GLY A 219 -2.45 -19.87 -3.99
CA GLY A 219 -3.61 -18.96 -4.02
C GLY A 219 -3.30 -17.63 -4.71
N ASN A 220 -2.21 -16.97 -4.32
CA ASN A 220 -1.80 -15.72 -4.97
C ASN A 220 -1.46 -15.92 -6.44
N SER A 221 -0.81 -17.05 -6.82
CA SER A 221 -0.41 -17.26 -8.21
C SER A 221 -1.61 -17.46 -9.13
N ILE A 222 -2.69 -18.08 -8.67
CA ILE A 222 -3.93 -18.24 -9.43
C ILE A 222 -4.56 -16.87 -9.71
N GLU A 223 -4.67 -16.02 -8.69
CA GLU A 223 -5.22 -14.66 -8.88
C GLU A 223 -4.32 -13.79 -9.77
N LEU A 224 -2.99 -13.91 -9.65
CA LEU A 224 -2.07 -13.20 -10.56
C LEU A 224 -2.24 -13.65 -12.02
N MET A 225 -2.37 -14.96 -12.27
CA MET A 225 -2.66 -15.47 -13.62
C MET A 225 -4.00 -14.96 -14.13
N LYS A 226 -5.05 -14.97 -13.29
CA LYS A 226 -6.36 -14.40 -13.62
C LYS A 226 -6.24 -12.93 -13.97
N ALA A 227 -5.51 -12.14 -13.17
CA ALA A 227 -5.30 -10.72 -13.40
C ALA A 227 -4.59 -10.45 -14.74
N CYS A 228 -3.51 -11.18 -15.03
CA CYS A 228 -2.83 -11.08 -16.32
C CYS A 228 -3.77 -11.43 -17.49
N ARG A 229 -4.51 -12.53 -17.37
CA ARG A 229 -5.41 -12.99 -18.43
C ARG A 229 -6.49 -11.97 -18.78
N ILE A 230 -7.17 -11.40 -17.78
CA ILE A 230 -8.25 -10.42 -18.02
C ILE A 230 -7.72 -9.08 -18.59
N ASN A 231 -6.43 -8.80 -18.34
CA ASN A 231 -5.75 -7.61 -18.88
C ASN A 231 -5.02 -7.87 -20.21
N GLY A 232 -5.14 -9.10 -20.79
CA GLY A 232 -4.49 -9.44 -22.06
C GLY A 232 -2.98 -9.59 -21.97
N ILE A 233 -2.42 -9.84 -20.77
CA ILE A 233 -0.99 -9.94 -20.53
C ILE A 233 -0.60 -11.42 -20.41
N TYR A 234 0.38 -11.83 -21.22
CA TYR A 234 0.88 -13.19 -21.16
C TYR A 234 1.68 -13.44 -19.87
N THR A 235 1.36 -14.50 -19.18
CA THR A 235 2.13 -15.06 -18.07
C THR A 235 1.94 -16.57 -18.02
N ASN A 236 2.82 -17.27 -17.31
CA ASN A 236 2.72 -18.70 -17.06
C ASN A 236 3.29 -19.05 -15.68
N TRP A 237 3.10 -20.29 -15.26
CA TRP A 237 3.57 -20.76 -13.95
C TRP A 237 5.08 -20.57 -13.75
N LEU A 238 5.90 -20.82 -14.78
CA LEU A 238 7.35 -20.67 -14.69
C LEU A 238 7.75 -19.20 -14.44
N MET A 239 7.12 -18.26 -15.14
CA MET A 239 7.33 -16.84 -14.93
C MET A 239 6.94 -16.43 -13.50
N LEU A 240 5.77 -16.85 -13.00
CA LEU A 240 5.34 -16.54 -11.65
C LEU A 240 6.20 -17.21 -10.58
N PHE A 241 6.73 -18.41 -10.83
CA PHE A 241 7.67 -19.08 -9.91
C PHE A 241 9.02 -18.37 -9.84
N SER A 242 9.51 -17.79 -10.93
CA SER A 242 10.79 -17.08 -10.95
C SER A 242 10.88 -15.94 -9.94
N ARG A 243 9.76 -15.32 -9.56
CA ARG A 243 9.70 -14.28 -8.51
C ARG A 243 10.24 -14.74 -7.15
N PHE A 244 10.13 -16.04 -6.84
CA PHE A 244 10.64 -16.57 -5.57
C PHE A 244 12.16 -16.53 -5.52
N PHE A 245 12.82 -16.87 -6.61
CA PHE A 245 14.29 -16.77 -6.72
C PHE A 245 14.74 -15.31 -6.59
N MET A 246 14.03 -14.37 -7.22
CA MET A 246 14.34 -12.94 -7.09
C MET A 246 14.12 -12.43 -5.66
N LYS A 247 13.07 -12.88 -4.96
CA LYS A 247 12.83 -12.55 -3.56
C LYS A 247 13.89 -13.12 -2.63
N VAL A 248 14.33 -14.36 -2.87
CA VAL A 248 15.41 -15.01 -2.09
C VAL A 248 16.73 -14.26 -2.30
N GLY A 249 17.07 -13.90 -3.54
CA GLY A 249 18.25 -13.09 -3.85
C GLY A 249 18.23 -11.73 -3.11
N GLY A 250 17.08 -11.07 -3.02
CA GLY A 250 16.91 -9.84 -2.25
C GLY A 250 17.10 -10.03 -0.74
N VAL A 251 16.63 -11.15 -0.18
CA VAL A 251 16.83 -11.49 1.24
C VAL A 251 18.31 -11.79 1.52
N ILE A 252 18.97 -12.58 0.66
CA ILE A 252 20.39 -12.92 0.80
C ILE A 252 21.22 -11.63 0.74
N ARG A 253 20.95 -10.75 -0.22
CA ARG A 253 21.65 -9.46 -0.34
C ARG A 253 21.47 -8.61 0.91
N TRP A 254 20.27 -8.58 1.50
CA TRP A 254 20.01 -7.85 2.75
C TRP A 254 20.74 -8.45 3.97
N LEU A 255 20.89 -9.78 4.04
CA LEU A 255 21.61 -10.47 5.11
C LEU A 255 23.14 -10.30 5.00
N ILE A 256 23.68 -10.19 3.78
CA ILE A 256 25.11 -10.11 3.51
C ILE A 256 25.64 -8.67 3.59
N VAL A 257 24.82 -7.67 3.24
CA VAL A 257 25.22 -6.26 3.33
C VAL A 257 25.21 -5.85 4.81
N PRO A 258 26.37 -5.46 5.41
CA PRO A 258 26.43 -5.09 6.80
C PRO A 258 25.46 -3.95 7.13
N HIS A 259 24.68 -4.09 8.20
CA HIS A 259 23.70 -3.09 8.67
C HIS A 259 24.33 -1.72 9.02
N TYR A 260 25.62 -1.56 8.87
CA TYR A 260 26.37 -0.34 9.17
C TYR A 260 26.05 0.84 8.24
N ILE A 261 25.52 0.57 7.05
CA ILE A 261 25.22 1.61 6.04
C ILE A 261 23.85 2.27 6.29
N TRP A 262 23.02 1.70 7.16
CA TRP A 262 21.62 2.15 7.36
C TRP A 262 21.38 2.92 8.67
N ARG A 263 22.46 3.30 9.38
CA ARG A 263 22.39 4.09 10.63
C ARG A 263 22.70 5.58 10.46
N LYS A 264 22.62 6.11 9.26
CA LYS A 264 22.71 7.56 9.03
C LYS A 264 21.38 8.12 8.57
#